data_a98e357e0a188fded85030b62fc6a420
#
_entry.id   a98e357e0a188fded85030b62fc6a420
#
_cell.length_a   1.000
_cell.length_b   1.000
_cell.length_c   1.000
_cell.angle_alpha   90.00
_cell.angle_beta   90.00
_cell.angle_gamma   90.00
#
_symmetry.space_group_name_H-M   'P 1'
#
loop_
_entity.id
_entity.type
_entity.pdbx_description
1 polymer ?
#
loop_
_entity_poly.entity_id
_entity_poly.type
_entity_poly.pdbx_seq_one_letter_code
_entity_poly.pdbx_strand_id
1 'polypeptide(L)'
;TEASGSMIVDIGGGTTEVAVISLAGIVYSDSARVGGDKMDESITEYIKQKYNLLIGERTAEDIKINIGTAFIKEEPKSYEVRGRDLVTGIPKTLVLGEEEVLEALSDVCALIVKTIRNALESTPPELAADIVDRGIVLAGGGSLLSGIDDLLRAEVGLPVFHADDPLTCVATGTGKVLDEIDLLATIELS
;
A
#
# COMPACT_ATOMS: atom_id res chain seq x y z
N THR A 1 -23.26 23.34 -1.66
CA THR A 1 -22.50 22.07 -1.87
C THR A 1 -22.51 21.34 -0.55
N GLU A 2 -23.17 20.18 -0.49
CA GLU A 2 -23.15 19.34 0.70
C GLU A 2 -21.71 18.89 0.99
N ALA A 3 -21.35 18.88 2.28
CA ALA A 3 -20.09 18.36 2.75
C ALA A 3 -20.00 16.87 2.41
N SER A 4 -19.14 16.47 1.50
CA SER A 4 -19.01 15.07 1.12
C SER A 4 -17.65 14.53 1.53
N GLY A 5 -17.66 13.42 2.29
CA GLY A 5 -16.45 12.73 2.74
C GLY A 5 -15.81 11.89 1.63
N SER A 6 -14.50 11.89 1.56
CA SER A 6 -13.71 10.99 0.72
C SER A 6 -12.51 10.47 1.51
N MET A 7 -12.16 9.20 1.37
CA MET A 7 -10.99 8.61 2.00
C MET A 7 -9.92 8.31 0.96
N ILE A 8 -8.70 8.75 1.25
CA ILE A 8 -7.52 8.48 0.43
C ILE A 8 -6.53 7.71 1.27
N VAL A 9 -5.92 6.69 0.67
CA VAL A 9 -4.85 5.88 1.27
C VAL A 9 -3.65 5.91 0.34
N ASP A 10 -2.59 6.56 0.76
CA ASP A 10 -1.32 6.61 0.04
C ASP A 10 -0.36 5.58 0.64
N ILE A 11 -0.05 4.53 -0.12
CA ILE A 11 0.91 3.50 0.27
C ILE A 11 2.23 3.81 -0.45
N GLY A 12 3.09 4.57 0.21
CA GLY A 12 4.39 4.95 -0.29
C GLY A 12 5.46 3.88 -0.10
N GLY A 13 6.73 4.25 -0.27
CA GLY A 13 7.87 3.38 0.05
C GLY A 13 8.01 3.13 1.55
N GLY A 14 8.11 4.19 2.35
CA GLY A 14 8.35 4.10 3.80
C GLY A 14 7.11 4.21 4.67
N THR A 15 6.01 4.79 4.19
CA THR A 15 4.80 5.10 4.97
C THR A 15 3.53 4.71 4.23
N THR A 16 2.49 4.45 5.01
CA THR A 16 1.10 4.43 4.56
C THR A 16 0.38 5.57 5.25
N GLU A 17 -0.16 6.50 4.48
CA GLU A 17 -0.90 7.65 4.95
C GLU A 17 -2.37 7.51 4.60
N VAL A 18 -3.23 7.79 5.58
CA VAL A 18 -4.69 7.76 5.41
C VAL A 18 -5.22 9.14 5.72
N ALA A 19 -6.04 9.68 4.83
CA ALA A 19 -6.71 10.94 5.04
C ALA A 19 -8.19 10.86 4.70
N VAL A 20 -9.03 11.43 5.56
CA VAL A 20 -10.45 11.69 5.30
C VAL A 20 -10.59 13.18 5.00
N ILE A 21 -11.10 13.50 3.83
CA ILE A 21 -11.22 14.85 3.30
C ILE A 21 -12.69 15.19 3.15
N SER A 22 -13.09 16.39 3.59
CA SER A 22 -14.41 16.95 3.36
C SER A 22 -14.34 18.45 3.17
N LEU A 23 -15.12 19.04 2.26
CA LEU A 23 -15.21 20.50 2.03
C LEU A 23 -13.86 21.21 1.88
N ALA A 24 -12.92 20.64 1.14
CA ALA A 24 -11.56 21.16 0.94
C ALA A 24 -10.66 21.17 2.21
N GLY A 25 -10.99 20.42 3.23
CA GLY A 25 -10.16 20.26 4.42
C GLY A 25 -9.93 18.79 4.79
N ILE A 26 -8.83 18.52 5.50
CA ILE A 26 -8.55 17.23 6.12
C ILE A 26 -9.30 17.18 7.43
N VAL A 27 -10.20 16.21 7.57
CA VAL A 27 -10.99 16.00 8.81
C VAL A 27 -10.27 15.05 9.77
N TYR A 28 -9.61 14.06 9.22
CA TYR A 28 -8.82 13.08 9.95
C TYR A 28 -7.64 12.63 9.09
N SER A 29 -6.50 12.45 9.73
CA SER A 29 -5.35 11.81 9.08
C SER A 29 -4.59 10.94 10.07
N ASP A 30 -4.04 9.84 9.57
CA ASP A 30 -3.16 8.93 10.31
C ASP A 30 -2.03 8.47 9.39
N SER A 31 -0.89 8.10 9.98
CA SER A 31 0.29 7.65 9.26
C SER A 31 0.95 6.48 9.98
N ALA A 32 1.20 5.41 9.24
CA ALA A 32 1.94 4.26 9.73
C ALA A 32 3.27 4.11 8.98
N ARG A 33 4.33 3.74 9.69
CA ARG A 33 5.65 3.44 9.09
C ARG A 33 5.65 2.05 8.47
N VAL A 34 4.84 1.88 7.46
CA VAL A 34 4.68 0.64 6.70
C VAL A 34 4.41 0.99 5.24
N GLY A 35 5.14 0.38 4.32
CA GLY A 35 5.04 0.65 2.89
C GLY A 35 5.88 -0.33 2.08
N GLY A 36 6.26 0.05 0.87
CA GLY A 36 6.99 -0.79 -0.08
C GLY A 36 8.33 -1.33 0.43
N ASP A 37 9.08 -0.52 1.18
CA ASP A 37 10.37 -0.91 1.75
C ASP A 37 10.19 -2.02 2.82
N LYS A 38 9.11 -1.92 3.61
CA LYS A 38 8.78 -2.94 4.60
C LYS A 38 8.35 -4.24 3.95
N MET A 39 7.69 -4.19 2.79
CA MET A 39 7.39 -5.36 1.98
C MET A 39 8.67 -6.05 1.51
N ASP A 40 9.66 -5.30 1.03
CA ASP A 40 10.96 -5.82 0.58
C ASP A 40 11.75 -6.45 1.72
N GLU A 41 11.78 -5.81 2.89
CA GLU A 41 12.38 -6.37 4.10
C GLU A 41 11.73 -7.70 4.49
N SER A 42 10.38 -7.78 4.46
CA SER A 42 9.64 -8.99 4.82
C SER A 42 9.91 -10.15 3.87
N ILE A 43 9.98 -9.89 2.56
CA ILE A 43 10.37 -10.87 1.54
C ILE A 43 11.81 -11.36 1.79
N THR A 44 12.73 -10.43 2.06
CA THR A 44 14.14 -10.76 2.33
C THR A 44 14.28 -11.66 3.56
N GLU A 45 13.59 -11.31 4.65
CA GLU A 45 13.65 -12.08 5.89
C GLU A 45 13.00 -13.45 5.75
N TYR A 46 11.86 -13.55 5.06
CA TYR A 46 11.19 -14.82 4.76
C TYR A 46 12.11 -15.77 4.00
N ILE A 47 12.74 -15.30 2.92
CA ILE A 47 13.66 -16.12 2.11
C ILE A 47 14.87 -16.54 2.92
N LYS A 48 15.40 -15.65 3.75
CA LYS A 48 16.52 -15.93 4.63
C LYS A 48 16.17 -17.01 5.67
N GLN A 49 15.02 -16.89 6.31
CA GLN A 49 14.58 -17.85 7.34
C GLN A 49 14.24 -19.22 6.76
N LYS A 50 13.49 -19.24 5.66
CA LYS A 50 12.98 -20.49 5.10
C LYS A 50 14.02 -21.26 4.28
N TYR A 51 14.89 -20.55 3.55
CA TYR A 51 15.80 -21.13 2.57
C TYR A 51 17.28 -20.98 2.91
N ASN A 52 17.62 -20.27 3.98
CA ASN A 52 18.98 -19.84 4.32
C ASN A 52 19.65 -19.12 3.12
N LEU A 53 18.89 -18.36 2.35
CA LEU A 53 19.36 -17.64 1.18
C LEU A 53 19.38 -16.14 1.45
N LEU A 54 20.52 -15.51 1.27
CA LEU A 54 20.66 -14.05 1.35
C LEU A 54 20.46 -13.46 -0.05
N ILE A 55 19.48 -12.57 -0.16
CA ILE A 55 19.20 -11.77 -1.37
C ILE A 55 19.47 -10.29 -1.10
N GLY A 56 19.66 -9.50 -2.15
CA GLY A 56 19.78 -8.04 -2.07
C GLY A 56 18.41 -7.34 -2.15
N GLU A 57 18.36 -6.07 -1.73
CA GLU A 57 17.15 -5.23 -1.76
C GLU A 57 16.51 -5.20 -3.15
N ARG A 58 17.30 -4.98 -4.20
CA ARG A 58 16.80 -4.99 -5.58
C ARG A 58 16.14 -6.32 -5.97
N THR A 59 16.68 -7.43 -5.50
CA THR A 59 16.09 -8.76 -5.77
C THR A 59 14.74 -8.90 -5.05
N ALA A 60 14.62 -8.38 -3.82
CA ALA A 60 13.36 -8.37 -3.08
C ALA A 60 12.31 -7.50 -3.78
N GLU A 61 12.69 -6.32 -4.24
CA GLU A 61 11.84 -5.44 -5.04
C GLU A 61 11.38 -6.11 -6.34
N ASP A 62 12.31 -6.77 -7.08
CA ASP A 62 11.98 -7.53 -8.29
C ASP A 62 10.96 -8.64 -8.00
N ILE A 63 11.09 -9.35 -6.87
CA ILE A 63 10.14 -10.39 -6.43
C ILE A 63 8.77 -9.74 -6.15
N LYS A 64 8.74 -8.65 -5.37
CA LYS A 64 7.52 -7.92 -5.06
C LYS A 64 6.78 -7.47 -6.32
N ILE A 65 7.49 -6.92 -7.30
CA ILE A 65 6.90 -6.41 -8.56
C ILE A 65 6.37 -7.55 -9.42
N ASN A 66 7.08 -8.68 -9.52
CA ASN A 66 6.74 -9.77 -10.45
C ASN A 66 5.71 -10.75 -9.90
N ILE A 67 5.82 -11.12 -8.62
CA ILE A 67 4.97 -12.14 -7.98
C ILE A 67 4.46 -11.72 -6.59
N GLY A 68 4.67 -10.46 -6.18
CA GLY A 68 4.10 -9.94 -4.93
C GLY A 68 2.58 -9.86 -5.04
N THR A 69 1.89 -10.39 -4.05
CA THR A 69 0.43 -10.33 -3.98
C THR A 69 -0.07 -10.26 -2.55
N ALA A 70 -1.16 -9.52 -2.36
CA ALA A 70 -1.91 -9.49 -1.11
C ALA A 70 -3.14 -10.41 -1.17
N PHE A 71 -3.51 -10.88 -2.36
CA PHE A 71 -4.67 -11.74 -2.58
C PHE A 71 -4.50 -12.52 -3.89
N ILE A 72 -4.54 -13.85 -3.85
CA ILE A 72 -4.39 -14.69 -5.05
C ILE A 72 -5.73 -14.78 -5.77
N LYS A 73 -5.76 -14.34 -7.02
CA LYS A 73 -6.96 -14.31 -7.88
C LYS A 73 -6.99 -15.41 -8.94
N GLU A 74 -5.82 -15.79 -9.45
CA GLU A 74 -5.63 -16.67 -10.60
C GLU A 74 -4.70 -17.83 -10.23
N GLU A 75 -4.23 -18.57 -11.23
CA GLU A 75 -3.21 -19.59 -11.01
C GLU A 75 -1.93 -18.96 -10.45
N PRO A 76 -1.40 -19.50 -9.34
CA PRO A 76 -0.22 -18.93 -8.68
C PRO A 76 0.98 -18.88 -9.62
N LYS A 77 1.68 -17.73 -9.59
CA LYS A 77 2.89 -17.50 -10.35
C LYS A 77 4.13 -18.01 -9.61
N SER A 78 5.22 -18.16 -10.32
CA SER A 78 6.53 -18.48 -9.75
C SER A 78 7.61 -17.59 -10.33
N TYR A 79 8.69 -17.37 -9.58
CA TYR A 79 9.80 -16.52 -9.96
C TYR A 79 11.14 -17.15 -9.55
N GLU A 80 12.13 -17.12 -10.46
CA GLU A 80 13.48 -17.61 -10.17
C GLU A 80 14.27 -16.55 -9.39
N VAL A 81 14.75 -16.94 -8.22
CA VAL A 81 15.48 -16.07 -7.28
C VAL A 81 16.91 -16.57 -7.14
N ARG A 82 17.86 -15.66 -7.23
CA ARG A 82 19.29 -15.93 -7.04
C ARG A 82 19.83 -15.19 -5.84
N GLY A 83 20.60 -15.88 -5.03
CA GLY A 83 21.20 -15.32 -3.84
C GLY A 83 22.43 -16.10 -3.39
N ARG A 84 22.94 -15.77 -2.21
CA ARG A 84 24.05 -16.47 -1.58
C ARG A 84 23.51 -17.39 -0.48
N ASP A 85 23.81 -18.67 -0.58
CA ASP A 85 23.51 -19.64 0.48
C ASP A 85 24.30 -19.29 1.74
N LEU A 86 23.63 -19.15 2.87
CA LEU A 86 24.24 -18.73 4.14
C LEU A 86 25.04 -19.84 4.83
N VAL A 87 24.79 -21.09 4.46
CA VAL A 87 25.48 -22.25 5.04
C VAL A 87 26.80 -22.50 4.31
N THR A 88 26.77 -22.49 2.97
CA THR A 88 27.93 -22.84 2.14
C THR A 88 28.69 -21.61 1.62
N GLY A 89 28.07 -20.44 1.63
CA GLY A 89 28.61 -19.21 1.07
C GLY A 89 28.57 -19.12 -0.46
N ILE A 90 28.06 -20.17 -1.15
CA ILE A 90 28.05 -20.25 -2.61
C ILE A 90 26.77 -19.64 -3.21
N PRO A 91 26.82 -19.12 -4.46
CA PRO A 91 25.61 -18.71 -5.16
C PRO A 91 24.63 -19.89 -5.33
N LYS A 92 23.34 -19.61 -5.09
CA LYS A 92 22.28 -20.59 -5.19
C LYS A 92 21.07 -19.96 -5.86
N THR A 93 20.36 -20.76 -6.64
CA THR A 93 19.10 -20.42 -7.28
C THR A 93 17.97 -21.24 -6.66
N LEU A 94 16.82 -20.61 -6.46
CA LEU A 94 15.58 -21.27 -6.07
C LEU A 94 14.41 -20.72 -6.90
N VAL A 95 13.31 -21.45 -6.94
CA VAL A 95 12.03 -20.97 -7.49
C VAL A 95 11.11 -20.67 -6.33
N LEU A 96 10.64 -19.43 -6.27
CA LEU A 96 9.73 -18.94 -5.24
C LEU A 96 8.32 -18.89 -5.81
N GLY A 97 7.34 -19.37 -5.06
CA GLY A 97 5.92 -19.32 -5.42
C GLY A 97 5.24 -18.05 -4.92
N GLU A 98 4.21 -17.60 -5.62
CA GLU A 98 3.38 -16.44 -5.23
C GLU A 98 2.74 -16.62 -3.85
N GLU A 99 2.32 -17.84 -3.50
CA GLU A 99 1.76 -18.17 -2.17
C GLU A 99 2.76 -17.90 -1.04
N GLU A 100 4.05 -18.12 -1.29
CA GLU A 100 5.11 -17.86 -0.32
C GLU A 100 5.35 -16.37 -0.13
N VAL A 101 5.22 -15.59 -1.21
CA VAL A 101 5.33 -14.13 -1.13
C VAL A 101 4.11 -13.53 -0.44
N LEU A 102 2.91 -14.06 -0.68
CA LEU A 102 1.71 -13.68 0.07
C LEU A 102 1.90 -13.95 1.57
N GLU A 103 2.44 -15.12 1.95
CA GLU A 103 2.76 -15.43 3.34
C GLU A 103 3.76 -14.42 3.92
N ALA A 104 4.82 -14.11 3.18
CA ALA A 104 5.84 -13.14 3.60
C ALA A 104 5.28 -11.72 3.81
N LEU A 105 4.27 -11.32 3.04
CA LEU A 105 3.66 -9.99 3.08
C LEU A 105 2.48 -9.87 4.04
N SER A 106 2.00 -10.98 4.62
CA SER A 106 0.78 -11.01 5.42
C SER A 106 0.77 -10.02 6.58
N ASP A 107 1.85 -9.93 7.34
CA ASP A 107 1.96 -9.02 8.48
C ASP A 107 1.98 -7.55 8.05
N VAL A 108 2.65 -7.24 6.94
CA VAL A 108 2.71 -5.89 6.37
C VAL A 108 1.33 -5.46 5.89
N CYS A 109 0.64 -6.33 5.16
CA CYS A 109 -0.73 -6.09 4.71
C CYS A 109 -1.70 -5.90 5.88
N ALA A 110 -1.58 -6.70 6.94
CA ALA A 110 -2.39 -6.57 8.14
C ALA A 110 -2.19 -5.22 8.85
N LEU A 111 -0.96 -4.68 8.86
CA LEU A 111 -0.69 -3.35 9.40
C LEU A 111 -1.36 -2.25 8.57
N ILE A 112 -1.33 -2.35 7.24
CA ILE A 112 -2.01 -1.41 6.34
C ILE A 112 -3.52 -1.45 6.60
N VAL A 113 -4.12 -2.63 6.62
CA VAL A 113 -5.55 -2.82 6.94
C VAL A 113 -5.91 -2.19 8.28
N LYS A 114 -5.08 -2.43 9.31
CA LYS A 114 -5.29 -1.86 10.65
C LYS A 114 -5.29 -0.34 10.64
N THR A 115 -4.36 0.29 9.91
CA THR A 115 -4.28 1.76 9.80
C THR A 115 -5.56 2.31 9.17
N ILE A 116 -6.06 1.68 8.11
CA ILE A 116 -7.31 2.08 7.44
C ILE A 116 -8.51 1.91 8.38
N ARG A 117 -8.61 0.79 9.12
CA ARG A 117 -9.67 0.57 10.09
C ARG A 117 -9.68 1.61 11.19
N ASN A 118 -8.52 1.94 11.75
CA ASN A 118 -8.40 2.99 12.78
C ASN A 118 -8.90 4.34 12.25
N ALA A 119 -8.58 4.67 11.01
CA ALA A 119 -9.07 5.91 10.37
C ALA A 119 -10.60 5.90 10.19
N LEU A 120 -11.17 4.78 9.75
CA LEU A 120 -12.63 4.63 9.62
C LEU A 120 -13.34 4.75 10.97
N GLU A 121 -12.80 4.11 12.02
CA GLU A 121 -13.35 4.19 13.39
C GLU A 121 -13.30 5.60 13.96
N SER A 122 -12.30 6.40 13.57
CA SER A 122 -12.11 7.79 14.01
C SER A 122 -12.88 8.80 13.14
N THR A 123 -13.48 8.35 12.05
CA THR A 123 -14.21 9.21 11.11
C THR A 123 -15.62 9.52 11.66
N PRO A 124 -16.09 10.80 11.66
CA PRO A 124 -17.45 11.15 12.03
C PRO A 124 -18.49 10.36 11.23
N PRO A 125 -19.62 9.93 11.86
CA PRO A 125 -20.61 9.06 11.24
C PRO A 125 -21.18 9.60 9.91
N GLU A 126 -21.36 10.91 9.78
CA GLU A 126 -21.88 11.57 8.59
C GLU A 126 -20.92 11.38 7.40
N LEU A 127 -19.61 11.53 7.64
CA LEU A 127 -18.59 11.35 6.62
C LEU A 127 -18.34 9.87 6.33
N ALA A 128 -18.47 9.01 7.34
CA ALA A 128 -18.37 7.56 7.15
C ALA A 128 -19.46 7.05 6.19
N ALA A 129 -20.69 7.62 6.26
CA ALA A 129 -21.76 7.30 5.32
C ALA A 129 -21.39 7.64 3.88
N ASP A 130 -20.75 8.79 3.64
CA ASP A 130 -20.30 9.18 2.30
C ASP A 130 -19.21 8.23 1.76
N ILE A 131 -18.31 7.76 2.65
CA ILE A 131 -17.26 6.81 2.26
C ILE A 131 -17.84 5.45 1.85
N VAL A 132 -18.98 5.03 2.40
CA VAL A 132 -19.69 3.82 1.96
C VAL A 132 -20.07 3.89 0.48
N ASP A 133 -20.51 5.06 0.02
CA ASP A 133 -20.94 5.25 -1.37
C ASP A 133 -19.76 5.55 -2.31
N ARG A 134 -18.79 6.33 -1.85
CA ARG A 134 -17.64 6.79 -2.65
C ARG A 134 -16.45 5.84 -2.64
N GLY A 135 -16.32 5.04 -1.58
CA GLY A 135 -15.20 4.13 -1.41
C GLY A 135 -13.89 4.81 -0.99
N ILE A 136 -12.84 4.03 -1.04
CA ILE A 136 -11.47 4.39 -0.70
C ILE A 136 -10.66 4.51 -1.99
N VAL A 137 -9.89 5.59 -2.13
CA VAL A 137 -8.97 5.80 -3.25
C VAL A 137 -7.55 5.45 -2.81
N LEU A 138 -6.92 4.53 -3.52
CA LEU A 138 -5.53 4.11 -3.30
C LEU A 138 -4.57 4.92 -4.17
N ALA A 139 -3.51 5.42 -3.54
CA ALA A 139 -2.40 6.14 -4.15
C ALA A 139 -1.06 5.54 -3.69
N GLY A 140 0.05 6.01 -4.28
CA GLY A 140 1.39 5.57 -3.97
C GLY A 140 1.79 4.26 -4.65
N GLY A 141 3.11 4.02 -4.75
CA GLY A 141 3.66 2.84 -5.44
C GLY A 141 3.31 1.51 -4.78
N GLY A 142 3.15 1.48 -3.45
CA GLY A 142 2.75 0.28 -2.71
C GLY A 142 1.31 -0.15 -3.00
N SER A 143 0.45 0.76 -3.47
CA SER A 143 -0.91 0.43 -3.89
C SER A 143 -0.97 -0.43 -5.15
N LEU A 144 0.13 -0.53 -5.90
CA LEU A 144 0.25 -1.37 -7.08
C LEU A 144 0.52 -2.85 -6.76
N LEU A 145 0.69 -3.20 -5.47
CA LEU A 145 0.80 -4.60 -5.07
C LEU A 145 -0.46 -5.36 -5.53
N SER A 146 -0.25 -6.46 -6.25
CA SER A 146 -1.36 -7.26 -6.78
C SER A 146 -2.34 -7.66 -5.67
N GLY A 147 -3.64 -7.49 -5.90
CA GLY A 147 -4.69 -7.90 -4.99
C GLY A 147 -4.81 -7.10 -3.68
N ILE A 148 -4.06 -6.00 -3.50
CA ILE A 148 -4.19 -5.15 -2.30
C ILE A 148 -5.59 -4.54 -2.20
N ASP A 149 -6.16 -4.15 -3.33
CA ASP A 149 -7.53 -3.63 -3.42
C ASP A 149 -8.59 -4.68 -3.05
N ASP A 150 -8.39 -5.95 -3.46
CA ASP A 150 -9.31 -7.02 -3.09
C ASP A 150 -9.20 -7.38 -1.60
N LEU A 151 -7.98 -7.44 -1.08
CA LEU A 151 -7.76 -7.62 0.35
C LEU A 151 -8.48 -6.53 1.14
N LEU A 152 -8.30 -5.27 0.75
CA LEU A 152 -8.93 -4.14 1.44
C LEU A 152 -10.46 -4.20 1.32
N ARG A 153 -11.02 -4.50 0.14
CA ARG A 153 -12.47 -4.68 -0.02
C ARG A 153 -13.01 -5.78 0.90
N ALA A 154 -12.31 -6.91 0.99
CA ALA A 154 -12.72 -8.01 1.85
C ALA A 154 -12.65 -7.65 3.34
N GLU A 155 -11.62 -6.90 3.75
CA GLU A 155 -11.35 -6.59 5.15
C GLU A 155 -12.18 -5.42 5.70
N VAL A 156 -12.49 -4.41 4.89
CA VAL A 156 -13.23 -3.22 5.34
C VAL A 156 -14.67 -3.16 4.83
N GLY A 157 -15.03 -3.98 3.84
CA GLY A 157 -16.38 -4.04 3.29
C GLY A 157 -16.79 -2.82 2.47
N LEU A 158 -15.85 -2.02 1.99
CA LEU A 158 -16.05 -0.79 1.23
C LEU A 158 -15.52 -0.92 -0.20
N PRO A 159 -16.08 -0.17 -1.18
CA PRO A 159 -15.47 -0.06 -2.50
C PRO A 159 -14.04 0.51 -2.39
N VAL A 160 -13.11 -0.05 -3.17
CA VAL A 160 -11.72 0.40 -3.21
C VAL A 160 -11.31 0.59 -4.68
N PHE A 161 -10.74 1.73 -4.98
CA PHE A 161 -10.33 2.13 -6.33
C PHE A 161 -8.89 2.62 -6.33
N HIS A 162 -8.19 2.45 -7.43
CA HIS A 162 -6.88 3.08 -7.63
C HIS A 162 -7.05 4.49 -8.22
N ALA A 163 -6.17 5.42 -7.83
CA ALA A 163 -6.01 6.68 -8.53
C ALA A 163 -5.60 6.44 -10.00
N ASP A 164 -5.87 7.37 -10.90
CA ASP A 164 -5.54 7.23 -12.34
C ASP A 164 -4.04 6.95 -12.58
N ASP A 165 -3.17 7.55 -11.79
CA ASP A 165 -1.73 7.29 -11.78
C ASP A 165 -1.22 7.29 -10.32
N PRO A 166 -1.26 6.14 -9.63
CA PRO A 166 -0.92 6.06 -8.22
C PRO A 166 0.50 6.53 -7.89
N LEU A 167 1.46 6.38 -8.82
CA LEU A 167 2.85 6.78 -8.60
C LEU A 167 3.06 8.30 -8.64
N THR A 168 2.29 9.02 -9.45
CA THR A 168 2.52 10.44 -9.71
C THR A 168 1.38 11.34 -9.26
N CYS A 169 0.23 10.79 -8.84
CA CYS A 169 -0.96 11.57 -8.50
C CYS A 169 -0.69 12.63 -7.41
N VAL A 170 0.13 12.32 -6.40
CA VAL A 170 0.52 13.28 -5.34
C VAL A 170 1.36 14.43 -5.93
N ALA A 171 2.38 14.12 -6.72
CA ALA A 171 3.22 15.14 -7.37
C ALA A 171 2.41 16.00 -8.35
N THR A 172 1.53 15.37 -9.13
CA THR A 172 0.62 16.06 -10.04
C THR A 172 -0.37 16.96 -9.30
N GLY A 173 -0.92 16.46 -8.18
CA GLY A 173 -1.81 17.24 -7.31
C GLY A 173 -1.10 18.47 -6.73
N THR A 174 0.11 18.28 -6.20
CA THR A 174 0.95 19.37 -5.70
C THR A 174 1.26 20.40 -6.78
N GLY A 175 1.59 19.95 -8.00
CA GLY A 175 1.81 20.83 -9.15
C GLY A 175 0.58 21.69 -9.47
N LYS A 176 -0.62 21.10 -9.51
CA LYS A 176 -1.87 21.84 -9.73
C LYS A 176 -2.13 22.91 -8.65
N VAL A 177 -1.83 22.62 -7.40
CA VAL A 177 -1.97 23.58 -6.30
C VAL A 177 -0.99 24.74 -6.45
N LEU A 178 0.23 24.50 -6.94
CA LEU A 178 1.21 25.57 -7.21
C LEU A 178 0.79 26.47 -8.37
N ASP A 179 0.08 25.94 -9.37
CA ASP A 179 -0.48 26.72 -10.47
C ASP A 179 -1.65 27.60 -10.01
N GLU A 180 -2.31 27.25 -8.89
CA GLU A 180 -3.46 27.94 -8.31
C GLU A 180 -3.13 28.44 -6.88
N ILE A 181 -2.08 29.26 -6.75
CA ILE A 181 -1.56 29.76 -5.46
C ILE A 181 -2.64 30.44 -4.58
N ASP A 182 -3.63 31.09 -5.19
CA ASP A 182 -4.75 31.71 -4.48
C ASP A 182 -5.60 30.67 -3.71
N LEU A 183 -5.63 29.41 -4.13
CA LEU A 183 -6.29 28.32 -3.42
C LEU A 183 -5.53 27.93 -2.13
N LEU A 184 -4.21 28.06 -2.10
CA LEU A 184 -3.41 27.77 -0.90
C LEU A 184 -3.80 28.63 0.30
N ALA A 185 -4.22 29.86 0.05
CA ALA A 185 -4.68 30.79 1.10
C ALA A 185 -6.01 30.36 1.75
N THR A 186 -6.75 29.45 1.13
CA THR A 186 -8.04 28.93 1.62
C THR A 186 -7.95 27.54 2.27
N ILE A 187 -6.81 26.86 2.13
CA ILE A 187 -6.55 25.56 2.76
C ILE A 187 -5.91 25.81 4.11
N GLU A 188 -6.65 25.65 5.21
CA GLU A 188 -6.08 25.61 6.55
C GLU A 188 -5.21 24.37 6.67
N LEU A 189 -3.89 24.57 6.71
CA LEU A 189 -2.92 23.57 7.12
C LEU A 189 -2.98 23.44 8.65
N SER A 190 -3.86 22.59 9.14
CA SER A 190 -3.97 22.25 10.57
C SER A 190 -3.13 21.02 10.90
#